data_450b5f7a2237896dae3fddbec349a908
#
_entry.id   450b5f7a2237896dae3fddbec349a908
#
_cell.length_a   1.000
_cell.length_b   1.000
_cell.length_c   1.000
_cell.angle_alpha   90.00
_cell.angle_beta   90.00
_cell.angle_gamma   90.00
#
_symmetry.space_group_name_H-M   'P 1'
#
loop_
_entity.id
_entity.type
_entity.pdbx_description
1 polymer ?
#
loop_
_entity_poly.entity_id
_entity_poly.type
_entity_poly.pdbx_seq_one_letter_code
_entity_poly.pdbx_strand_id
1 'polypeptide(L)'
;MSTILYPSPVFGPIHSRRLGISLGINLLPEGGKLCSFDCVYCECGFNADHRPHQPLPTPQMVEESLRVELGKLTRRNIKPDVLTFAGNGEPTLHPKFPEIVDCVIAVRDELCPNAKVSILSNATQIVRPEIRAALLKFDNNILKLDTVDSDYIHKVDRPQGHYEVETIIDELCKFEGHLIIQTMFMKGTLNGESIDNTGDEFVLPYLEALKRINPHQVMIYTLDRETPVHHLEKASHEELDKIADKIRSLGIECSVSY
;
A
#
# COMPACT_ATOMS: atom_id res chain seq x y z
N MET A 1 3.75 20.65 -9.57
CA MET A 1 3.38 19.28 -9.17
C MET A 1 2.66 19.35 -7.84
N SER A 2 1.45 18.85 -7.75
CA SER A 2 0.72 18.82 -6.47
C SER A 2 1.07 17.51 -5.76
N THR A 3 2.09 17.52 -4.93
CA THR A 3 2.39 16.41 -4.02
C THR A 3 1.29 16.33 -2.96
N ILE A 4 0.74 15.16 -2.74
CA ILE A 4 -0.28 14.93 -1.70
C ILE A 4 0.41 14.40 -0.46
N LEU A 5 0.45 15.22 0.61
CA LEU A 5 0.87 14.79 1.94
C LEU A 5 -0.33 14.82 2.89
N TYR A 6 -0.41 13.83 3.75
CA TYR A 6 -1.51 13.65 4.69
C TYR A 6 -1.09 14.08 6.10
N PRO A 7 -2.03 14.64 6.89
CA PRO A 7 -1.80 14.87 8.31
C PRO A 7 -1.38 13.60 9.05
N SER A 8 -0.64 13.77 10.13
CA SER A 8 -0.19 12.70 11.02
C SER A 8 -0.67 13.02 12.46
N PRO A 9 -1.05 12.04 13.28
CA PRO A 9 -1.08 10.60 12.99
C PRO A 9 -2.39 10.08 12.40
N VAL A 10 -3.47 10.88 12.34
CA VAL A 10 -4.79 10.46 11.83
C VAL A 10 -5.33 11.51 10.88
N PHE A 11 -5.93 11.07 9.77
CA PHE A 11 -6.50 11.93 8.74
C PHE A 11 -7.78 11.36 8.14
N GLY A 12 -8.57 12.23 7.54
CA GLY A 12 -9.83 11.85 6.90
C GLY A 12 -11.07 12.31 7.68
N PRO A 13 -12.23 11.66 7.52
CA PRO A 13 -12.45 10.45 6.71
C PRO A 13 -12.33 10.71 5.20
N ILE A 14 -11.87 9.70 4.48
CA ILE A 14 -11.78 9.70 3.02
C ILE A 14 -12.73 8.65 2.46
N HIS A 15 -13.45 8.98 1.38
CA HIS A 15 -14.20 8.00 0.61
C HIS A 15 -13.25 7.22 -0.31
N SER A 16 -12.92 6.00 0.10
CA SER A 16 -12.16 5.06 -0.72
C SER A 16 -13.09 4.31 -1.67
N ARG A 17 -12.75 4.29 -2.96
CA ARG A 17 -13.50 3.50 -3.95
C ARG A 17 -13.48 1.99 -3.66
N ARG A 18 -12.45 1.53 -2.94
CA ARG A 18 -12.20 0.10 -2.64
C ARG A 18 -12.60 -0.31 -1.23
N LEU A 19 -12.52 0.61 -0.28
CA LEU A 19 -12.63 0.28 1.15
C LEU A 19 -13.76 1.01 1.87
N GLY A 20 -14.56 1.84 1.17
CA GLY A 20 -15.64 2.62 1.77
C GLY A 20 -15.15 3.85 2.53
N ILE A 21 -15.80 4.22 3.64
CA ILE A 21 -15.41 5.35 4.49
C ILE A 21 -14.17 4.96 5.31
N SER A 22 -13.03 5.50 4.92
CA SER A 22 -11.73 5.19 5.51
C SER A 22 -11.24 6.31 6.41
N LEU A 23 -10.87 5.99 7.65
CA LEU A 23 -10.08 6.85 8.51
C LEU A 23 -8.62 6.43 8.38
N GLY A 24 -7.76 7.33 7.88
CA GLY A 24 -6.36 7.07 7.61
C GLY A 24 -5.48 7.20 8.86
N ILE A 25 -4.50 6.32 8.98
CA ILE A 25 -3.48 6.33 10.04
C ILE A 25 -2.13 6.50 9.37
N ASN A 26 -1.55 7.70 9.52
CA ASN A 26 -0.26 8.07 8.97
C ASN A 26 0.80 8.05 10.08
N LEU A 27 1.66 7.04 10.07
CA LEU A 27 2.73 6.89 11.05
C LEU A 27 3.99 7.70 10.73
N LEU A 28 3.93 8.48 9.66
CA LEU A 28 5.07 9.17 9.10
C LEU A 28 4.88 10.69 9.21
N PRO A 29 5.94 11.50 9.10
CA PRO A 29 5.85 12.93 9.28
C PRO A 29 4.93 13.63 8.27
N GLU A 30 4.25 14.71 8.68
CA GLU A 30 3.40 15.51 7.80
C GLU A 30 4.20 16.28 6.72
N GLY A 31 5.41 16.68 7.05
CA GLY A 31 6.21 17.59 6.21
C GLY A 31 7.02 16.90 5.12
N GLY A 32 6.82 15.61 4.86
CA GLY A 32 7.58 14.94 3.83
C GLY A 32 7.32 13.44 3.74
N LYS A 33 7.91 12.81 2.72
CA LYS A 33 7.82 11.37 2.49
C LYS A 33 8.96 10.63 3.20
N LEU A 34 8.62 9.53 3.84
CA LEU A 34 9.57 8.55 4.38
C LEU A 34 9.19 7.15 3.90
N CYS A 35 9.92 6.65 2.90
CA CYS A 35 9.59 5.38 2.26
C CYS A 35 10.86 4.61 1.91
N SER A 36 10.79 3.28 1.96
CA SER A 36 11.84 2.39 1.48
C SER A 36 11.83 2.21 -0.05
N PHE A 37 10.78 2.71 -0.73
CA PHE A 37 10.69 2.87 -2.17
C PHE A 37 10.65 4.34 -2.57
N ASP A 38 10.98 4.62 -3.83
CA ASP A 38 10.89 5.96 -4.40
C ASP A 38 10.20 5.93 -5.77
N CYS A 39 9.03 5.27 -5.80
CA CYS A 39 8.28 4.96 -7.01
C CYS A 39 8.03 6.20 -7.86
N VAL A 40 8.25 6.08 -9.17
CA VAL A 40 8.09 7.17 -10.14
C VAL A 40 6.66 7.69 -10.26
N TYR A 41 5.69 6.91 -9.81
CA TYR A 41 4.25 7.23 -9.85
C TYR A 41 3.66 7.63 -8.48
N CYS A 42 4.49 7.78 -7.43
CA CYS A 42 4.00 8.00 -6.07
C CYS A 42 3.36 9.38 -5.90
N GLU A 43 2.09 9.43 -5.51
CA GLU A 43 1.36 10.69 -5.26
C GLU A 43 2.00 11.55 -4.15
N CYS A 44 2.77 10.93 -3.25
CA CYS A 44 3.52 11.65 -2.20
C CYS A 44 4.83 12.28 -2.68
N GLY A 45 5.17 12.18 -3.98
CA GLY A 45 6.44 12.67 -4.52
C GLY A 45 7.62 11.77 -4.20
N PHE A 46 8.82 12.32 -4.22
CA PHE A 46 10.05 11.60 -3.92
C PHE A 46 10.53 11.81 -2.48
N ASN A 47 11.29 10.86 -1.95
CA ASN A 47 11.90 10.97 -0.62
C ASN A 47 12.82 12.20 -0.48
N ALA A 48 13.42 12.66 -1.58
CA ALA A 48 14.32 13.80 -1.59
C ALA A 48 13.60 15.16 -1.61
N ASP A 49 12.34 15.21 -2.05
CA ASP A 49 11.61 16.47 -2.25
C ASP A 49 11.38 17.21 -0.92
N HIS A 50 11.08 16.46 0.12
CA HIS A 50 10.83 16.98 1.46
C HIS A 50 11.39 16.04 2.50
N ARG A 51 12.56 16.34 3.05
CA ARG A 51 13.12 15.58 4.18
C ARG A 51 12.42 16.02 5.46
N PRO A 52 11.61 15.15 6.09
CA PRO A 52 10.93 15.54 7.30
C PRO A 52 11.91 15.66 8.47
N HIS A 53 11.78 16.76 9.20
CA HIS A 53 12.52 17.03 10.44
C HIS A 53 11.68 16.75 11.69
N GLN A 54 10.40 16.39 11.51
CA GLN A 54 9.48 16.14 12.60
C GLN A 54 9.70 14.73 13.15
N PRO A 55 9.57 14.53 14.47
CA PRO A 55 9.61 13.20 15.06
C PRO A 55 8.42 12.36 14.59
N LEU A 56 8.62 11.05 14.56
CA LEU A 56 7.54 10.08 14.32
C LEU A 56 6.54 10.10 15.49
N PRO A 57 5.23 9.93 15.24
CA PRO A 57 4.24 9.88 16.30
C PRO A 57 4.47 8.70 17.25
N THR A 58 4.35 8.92 18.55
CA THR A 58 4.42 7.83 19.52
C THR A 58 3.13 6.99 19.48
N PRO A 59 3.14 5.72 19.99
CA PRO A 59 1.93 4.92 20.10
C PRO A 59 0.81 5.65 20.84
N GLN A 60 1.14 6.36 21.91
CA GLN A 60 0.17 7.16 22.69
C GLN A 60 -0.45 8.30 21.86
N MET A 61 0.37 9.01 21.06
CA MET A 61 -0.15 10.06 20.17
C MET A 61 -1.10 9.49 19.12
N VAL A 62 -0.78 8.31 18.57
CA VAL A 62 -1.67 7.64 17.60
C VAL A 62 -3.00 7.26 18.27
N GLU A 63 -2.95 6.64 19.46
CA GLU A 63 -4.13 6.26 20.21
C GLU A 63 -5.02 7.46 20.53
N GLU A 64 -4.46 8.50 21.15
CA GLU A 64 -5.20 9.70 21.54
C GLU A 64 -5.85 10.38 20.32
N SER A 65 -5.10 10.53 19.23
CA SER A 65 -5.61 11.13 17.99
C SER A 65 -6.72 10.29 17.38
N LEU A 66 -6.56 8.96 17.34
CA LEU A 66 -7.58 8.05 16.82
C LEU A 66 -8.87 8.13 17.64
N ARG A 67 -8.79 8.12 18.98
CA ARG A 67 -9.94 8.29 19.87
C ARG A 67 -10.67 9.62 19.65
N VAL A 68 -9.91 10.70 19.49
CA VAL A 68 -10.46 12.04 19.20
C VAL A 68 -11.22 12.05 17.86
N GLU A 69 -10.62 11.52 16.80
CA GLU A 69 -11.24 11.52 15.47
C GLU A 69 -12.46 10.60 15.42
N LEU A 70 -12.43 9.41 16.01
CA LEU A 70 -13.58 8.53 16.13
C LEU A 70 -14.71 9.19 16.92
N GLY A 71 -14.39 9.92 18.00
CA GLY A 71 -15.38 10.69 18.76
C GLY A 71 -16.03 11.80 17.93
N LYS A 72 -15.28 12.48 17.04
CA LYS A 72 -15.82 13.47 16.09
C LYS A 72 -16.77 12.81 15.09
N LEU A 73 -16.39 11.66 14.53
CA LEU A 73 -17.23 10.91 13.59
C LEU A 73 -18.53 10.44 14.23
N THR A 74 -18.47 9.91 15.46
CA THR A 74 -19.64 9.47 16.21
C THR A 74 -20.64 10.62 16.43
N ARG A 75 -20.15 11.83 16.81
CA ARG A 75 -21.02 13.02 16.95
C ARG A 75 -21.69 13.44 15.65
N ARG A 76 -21.07 13.12 14.50
CA ARG A 76 -21.61 13.39 13.16
C ARG A 76 -22.45 12.23 12.62
N ASN A 77 -22.67 11.17 13.42
CA ASN A 77 -23.32 9.93 13.01
C ASN A 77 -22.67 9.27 11.78
N ILE A 78 -21.34 9.39 11.66
CA ILE A 78 -20.53 8.76 10.62
C ILE A 78 -19.83 7.55 11.24
N LYS A 79 -19.95 6.39 10.60
CA LYS A 79 -19.26 5.17 10.99
C LYS A 79 -18.18 4.87 9.94
N PRO A 80 -16.91 4.73 10.33
CA PRO A 80 -15.90 4.29 9.39
C PRO A 80 -16.12 2.80 9.06
N ASP A 81 -15.92 2.47 7.78
CA ASP A 81 -15.89 1.07 7.33
C ASP A 81 -14.52 0.44 7.59
N VAL A 82 -13.49 1.29 7.62
CA VAL A 82 -12.10 0.83 7.74
C VAL A 82 -11.20 1.88 8.41
N LEU A 83 -10.23 1.41 9.21
CA LEU A 83 -9.07 2.15 9.66
C LEU A 83 -7.88 1.71 8.80
N THR A 84 -7.27 2.63 8.03
CA THR A 84 -6.25 2.26 7.03
C THR A 84 -4.89 2.84 7.38
N PHE A 85 -3.93 1.99 7.66
CA PHE A 85 -2.52 2.39 7.75
C PHE A 85 -2.01 2.74 6.36
N ALA A 86 -1.85 4.02 6.10
CA ALA A 86 -1.37 4.60 4.85
C ALA A 86 -0.91 6.04 5.11
N GLY A 87 -0.31 6.69 4.14
CA GLY A 87 0.05 8.10 4.26
C GLY A 87 1.35 8.43 3.52
N ASN A 88 2.26 9.12 4.19
CA ASN A 88 3.42 9.76 3.58
C ASN A 88 4.63 8.81 3.44
N GLY A 89 4.42 7.60 2.93
CA GLY A 89 5.47 6.61 2.69
C GLY A 89 5.12 5.20 3.20
N GLU A 90 6.09 4.48 3.77
CA GLU A 90 5.94 3.09 4.19
C GLU A 90 5.68 2.96 5.71
N PRO A 91 4.48 2.56 6.13
CA PRO A 91 4.11 2.48 7.55
C PRO A 91 4.99 1.55 8.37
N THR A 92 5.46 0.44 7.78
CA THR A 92 6.27 -0.58 8.48
C THR A 92 7.69 -0.14 8.80
N LEU A 93 8.11 1.05 8.31
CA LEU A 93 9.37 1.69 8.72
C LEU A 93 9.31 2.29 10.13
N HIS A 94 8.11 2.46 10.69
CA HIS A 94 7.99 3.01 12.03
C HIS A 94 8.59 2.03 13.06
N PRO A 95 9.54 2.45 13.92
CA PRO A 95 10.27 1.56 14.83
C PRO A 95 9.37 0.84 15.85
N LYS A 96 8.21 1.44 16.16
CA LYS A 96 7.21 0.88 17.06
C LYS A 96 5.96 0.40 16.32
N PHE A 97 6.09 0.01 15.04
CA PHE A 97 4.97 -0.42 14.21
C PHE A 97 4.12 -1.52 14.88
N PRO A 98 4.69 -2.63 15.42
CA PRO A 98 3.89 -3.68 16.05
C PRO A 98 3.08 -3.18 17.27
N GLU A 99 3.68 -2.32 18.11
CA GLU A 99 3.03 -1.73 19.28
C GLU A 99 1.84 -0.84 18.87
N ILE A 100 2.01 -0.05 17.81
CA ILE A 100 0.95 0.81 17.27
C ILE A 100 -0.18 -0.03 16.67
N VAL A 101 0.12 -1.11 15.98
CA VAL A 101 -0.90 -2.02 15.43
C VAL A 101 -1.79 -2.56 16.57
N ASP A 102 -1.19 -3.04 17.66
CA ASP A 102 -1.94 -3.55 18.81
C ASP A 102 -2.82 -2.47 19.45
N CYS A 103 -2.29 -1.27 19.59
CA CYS A 103 -3.00 -0.12 20.11
C CYS A 103 -4.21 0.26 19.24
N VAL A 104 -4.04 0.35 17.93
CA VAL A 104 -5.12 0.70 17.00
C VAL A 104 -6.21 -0.38 16.97
N ILE A 105 -5.84 -1.66 17.00
CA ILE A 105 -6.80 -2.77 17.06
C ILE A 105 -7.62 -2.67 18.35
N ALA A 106 -7.00 -2.42 19.49
CA ALA A 106 -7.69 -2.27 20.77
C ALA A 106 -8.70 -1.10 20.74
N VAL A 107 -8.31 0.05 20.17
CA VAL A 107 -9.21 1.20 20.01
C VAL A 107 -10.36 0.89 19.05
N ARG A 108 -10.09 0.17 17.93
CA ARG A 108 -11.10 -0.26 16.98
C ARG A 108 -12.13 -1.15 17.68
N ASP A 109 -11.70 -2.16 18.43
CA ASP A 109 -12.55 -3.12 19.09
C ASP A 109 -13.47 -2.45 20.13
N GLU A 110 -12.96 -1.41 20.79
CA GLU A 110 -13.72 -0.62 21.77
C GLU A 110 -14.74 0.33 21.13
N LEU A 111 -14.32 1.10 20.10
CA LEU A 111 -15.10 2.27 19.63
C LEU A 111 -15.81 2.05 18.29
N CYS A 112 -15.32 1.14 17.45
CA CYS A 112 -15.89 0.84 16.13
C CYS A 112 -15.67 -0.63 15.72
N PRO A 113 -16.21 -1.61 16.47
CA PRO A 113 -15.88 -3.03 16.32
C PRO A 113 -16.25 -3.62 14.94
N ASN A 114 -17.10 -2.95 14.19
CA ASN A 114 -17.46 -3.38 12.83
C ASN A 114 -16.52 -2.84 11.74
N ALA A 115 -15.63 -1.89 12.07
CA ALA A 115 -14.67 -1.37 11.13
C ALA A 115 -13.53 -2.39 10.93
N LYS A 116 -13.09 -2.57 9.69
CA LYS A 116 -11.89 -3.35 9.39
C LYS A 116 -10.63 -2.56 9.69
N VAL A 117 -9.53 -3.24 9.94
CA VAL A 117 -8.18 -2.63 9.97
C VAL A 117 -7.42 -3.06 8.73
N SER A 118 -6.96 -2.09 7.96
CA SER A 118 -6.27 -2.32 6.69
C SER A 118 -4.90 -1.66 6.68
N ILE A 119 -3.98 -2.20 5.91
CA ILE A 119 -2.68 -1.59 5.64
C ILE A 119 -2.38 -1.58 4.15
N LEU A 120 -1.74 -0.49 3.68
CA LEU A 120 -1.07 -0.42 2.39
C LEU A 120 0.43 -0.40 2.65
N SER A 121 1.14 -1.46 2.27
CA SER A 121 2.58 -1.59 2.48
C SER A 121 3.29 -2.01 1.19
N ASN A 122 4.48 -1.47 0.98
CA ASN A 122 5.34 -1.87 -0.13
C ASN A 122 6.08 -3.21 0.10
N ALA A 123 5.78 -3.88 1.21
CA ALA A 123 6.31 -5.20 1.58
C ALA A 123 7.82 -5.28 1.85
N THR A 124 8.59 -4.18 1.79
CA THR A 124 10.06 -4.27 1.97
C THR A 124 10.49 -4.74 3.35
N GLN A 125 9.65 -4.55 4.38
CA GLN A 125 9.99 -4.89 5.76
C GLN A 125 9.47 -6.27 6.21
N ILE A 126 8.81 -7.04 5.35
CA ILE A 126 8.22 -8.35 5.71
C ILE A 126 9.29 -9.42 6.02
N VAL A 127 10.53 -9.19 5.62
CA VAL A 127 11.70 -10.01 5.99
C VAL A 127 11.94 -10.02 7.51
N ARG A 128 11.41 -9.04 8.23
CA ARG A 128 11.49 -8.93 9.70
C ARG A 128 10.33 -9.70 10.33
N PRO A 129 10.60 -10.76 11.13
CA PRO A 129 9.55 -11.61 11.71
C PRO A 129 8.51 -10.85 12.53
N GLU A 130 8.94 -9.83 13.29
CA GLU A 130 8.04 -9.00 14.10
C GLU A 130 7.10 -8.13 13.27
N ILE A 131 7.54 -7.68 12.09
CA ILE A 131 6.70 -6.94 11.15
C ILE A 131 5.69 -7.89 10.51
N ARG A 132 6.12 -9.08 10.05
CA ARG A 132 5.21 -10.08 9.51
C ARG A 132 4.15 -10.50 10.53
N ALA A 133 4.54 -10.73 11.79
CA ALA A 133 3.60 -11.06 12.85
C ALA A 133 2.56 -9.94 13.10
N ALA A 134 2.96 -8.68 13.01
CA ALA A 134 2.04 -7.54 13.10
C ALA A 134 1.10 -7.46 11.88
N LEU A 135 1.62 -7.70 10.67
CA LEU A 135 0.83 -7.67 9.43
C LEU A 135 -0.25 -8.77 9.39
N LEU A 136 -0.01 -9.91 10.01
CA LEU A 136 -1.00 -10.99 10.14
C LEU A 136 -2.23 -10.63 11.00
N LYS A 137 -2.19 -9.51 11.74
CA LYS A 137 -3.31 -9.03 12.56
C LYS A 137 -4.31 -8.16 11.78
N PHE A 138 -3.98 -7.77 10.55
CA PHE A 138 -4.83 -6.92 9.73
C PHE A 138 -5.94 -7.73 9.05
N ASP A 139 -7.14 -7.16 9.00
CA ASP A 139 -8.27 -7.74 8.24
C ASP A 139 -7.98 -7.68 6.72
N ASN A 140 -7.38 -6.58 6.25
CA ASN A 140 -6.94 -6.40 4.88
C ASN A 140 -5.44 -6.09 4.87
N ASN A 141 -4.62 -7.11 4.78
CA ASN A 141 -3.17 -7.01 4.66
C ASN A 141 -2.79 -6.83 3.19
N ILE A 142 -2.72 -5.57 2.72
CA ILE A 142 -2.53 -5.23 1.31
C ILE A 142 -1.04 -4.94 1.07
N LEU A 143 -0.39 -5.86 0.37
CA LEU A 143 1.05 -5.87 0.12
C LEU A 143 1.33 -5.69 -1.36
N LYS A 144 2.26 -4.78 -1.68
CA LYS A 144 2.61 -4.43 -3.05
C LYS A 144 3.51 -5.49 -3.70
N LEU A 145 3.16 -5.84 -4.93
CA LEU A 145 4.03 -6.55 -5.87
C LEU A 145 3.66 -6.12 -7.30
N ASP A 146 4.35 -5.13 -7.87
CA ASP A 146 4.00 -4.58 -9.17
C ASP A 146 4.49 -5.46 -10.33
N THR A 147 5.55 -6.22 -10.11
CA THR A 147 6.12 -7.16 -11.06
C THR A 147 7.12 -8.07 -10.35
N VAL A 148 7.59 -9.10 -11.04
CA VAL A 148 8.73 -9.93 -10.62
C VAL A 148 10.01 -9.64 -11.40
N ASP A 149 9.95 -8.67 -12.31
CA ASP A 149 11.13 -8.23 -13.08
C ASP A 149 11.96 -7.25 -12.24
N SER A 150 13.19 -7.66 -11.91
CA SER A 150 14.09 -6.90 -11.06
C SER A 150 14.50 -5.56 -11.67
N ASP A 151 14.73 -5.53 -12.98
CA ASP A 151 15.17 -4.31 -13.69
C ASP A 151 14.03 -3.27 -13.69
N TYR A 152 12.81 -3.73 -13.94
CA TYR A 152 11.62 -2.88 -13.86
C TYR A 152 11.44 -2.31 -12.44
N ILE A 153 11.55 -3.16 -11.40
CA ILE A 153 11.43 -2.73 -9.99
C ILE A 153 12.46 -1.63 -9.67
N HIS A 154 13.73 -1.84 -10.03
CA HIS A 154 14.78 -0.83 -9.80
C HIS A 154 14.54 0.46 -10.57
N LYS A 155 14.00 0.39 -11.77
CA LYS A 155 13.70 1.54 -12.62
C LYS A 155 12.46 2.31 -12.12
N VAL A 156 11.39 1.62 -11.73
CA VAL A 156 10.07 2.19 -11.45
C VAL A 156 9.80 2.36 -9.96
N ASP A 157 10.05 1.34 -9.15
CA ASP A 157 9.80 1.37 -7.71
C ASP A 157 10.96 1.96 -6.91
N ARG A 158 12.19 1.90 -7.44
CA ARG A 158 13.41 2.50 -6.90
C ARG A 158 13.65 2.17 -5.43
N PRO A 159 13.93 0.91 -5.08
CA PRO A 159 14.26 0.53 -3.71
C PRO A 159 15.41 1.39 -3.16
N GLN A 160 15.25 1.88 -1.92
CA GLN A 160 16.25 2.73 -1.25
C GLN A 160 17.30 1.92 -0.47
N GLY A 161 17.29 0.61 -0.61
CA GLY A 161 18.21 -0.33 -0.02
C GLY A 161 18.30 -1.61 -0.82
N HIS A 162 18.91 -2.63 -0.25
CA HIS A 162 18.95 -3.95 -0.86
C HIS A 162 17.55 -4.52 -1.01
N TYR A 163 17.20 -4.96 -2.21
CA TYR A 163 15.90 -5.52 -2.55
C TYR A 163 16.06 -6.64 -3.57
N GLU A 164 15.64 -7.82 -3.19
CA GLU A 164 15.64 -9.02 -4.05
C GLU A 164 14.21 -9.53 -4.13
N VAL A 165 13.61 -9.46 -5.32
CA VAL A 165 12.19 -9.79 -5.51
C VAL A 165 11.87 -11.24 -5.15
N GLU A 166 12.76 -12.20 -5.43
CA GLU A 166 12.54 -13.60 -5.05
C GLU A 166 12.51 -13.77 -3.53
N THR A 167 13.36 -13.07 -2.78
CA THR A 167 13.30 -13.06 -1.31
C THR A 167 11.96 -12.53 -0.83
N ILE A 168 11.44 -11.47 -1.45
CA ILE A 168 10.12 -10.92 -1.07
C ILE A 168 9.02 -11.92 -1.40
N ILE A 169 9.05 -12.59 -2.56
CA ILE A 169 8.08 -13.63 -2.92
C ILE A 169 8.09 -14.77 -1.89
N ASP A 170 9.27 -15.25 -1.50
CA ASP A 170 9.40 -16.29 -0.47
C ASP A 170 8.85 -15.84 0.89
N GLU A 171 9.03 -14.58 1.26
CA GLU A 171 8.44 -14.02 2.49
C GLU A 171 6.91 -13.83 2.37
N LEU A 172 6.39 -13.45 1.18
CA LEU A 172 4.95 -13.38 0.92
C LEU A 172 4.28 -14.76 1.05
N CYS A 173 4.95 -15.83 0.63
CA CYS A 173 4.44 -17.20 0.80
C CYS A 173 4.20 -17.57 2.28
N LYS A 174 4.97 -16.97 3.22
CA LYS A 174 4.84 -17.25 4.66
C LYS A 174 3.57 -16.66 5.30
N PHE A 175 2.79 -15.89 4.57
CA PHE A 175 1.47 -15.42 5.01
C PHE A 175 0.37 -16.47 4.78
N GLU A 176 0.66 -17.57 4.11
CA GLU A 176 -0.25 -18.70 3.90
C GLU A 176 -1.62 -18.26 3.33
N GLY A 177 -1.60 -17.31 2.41
CA GLY A 177 -2.78 -16.73 1.78
C GLY A 177 -3.45 -15.59 2.56
N HIS A 178 -3.04 -15.28 3.80
CA HIS A 178 -3.60 -14.17 4.58
C HIS A 178 -3.02 -12.81 4.14
N LEU A 179 -3.17 -12.50 2.86
CA LEU A 179 -2.75 -11.25 2.25
C LEU A 179 -3.54 -10.96 0.98
N ILE A 180 -3.54 -9.69 0.62
CA ILE A 180 -4.00 -9.18 -0.65
C ILE A 180 -2.77 -8.65 -1.40
N ILE A 181 -2.53 -9.11 -2.62
CA ILE A 181 -1.49 -8.51 -3.47
C ILE A 181 -2.09 -7.30 -4.18
N GLN A 182 -1.39 -6.16 -4.09
CA GLN A 182 -1.76 -4.96 -4.82
C GLN A 182 -0.72 -4.67 -5.90
N THR A 183 -1.19 -4.46 -7.16
CA THR A 183 -0.33 -4.30 -8.32
C THR A 183 -0.74 -3.11 -9.16
N MET A 184 0.21 -2.20 -9.41
CA MET A 184 0.06 -1.11 -10.37
C MET A 184 0.45 -1.59 -11.77
N PHE A 185 -0.47 -1.44 -12.74
CA PHE A 185 -0.17 -1.59 -14.16
C PHE A 185 -0.19 -0.23 -14.83
N MET A 186 0.88 0.09 -15.54
CA MET A 186 1.03 1.36 -16.22
C MET A 186 1.97 1.23 -17.41
N LYS A 187 1.95 2.26 -18.26
CA LYS A 187 2.82 2.40 -19.43
C LYS A 187 3.48 3.77 -19.44
N GLY A 188 4.31 4.02 -20.41
CA GLY A 188 4.90 5.33 -20.65
C GLY A 188 6.37 5.30 -20.98
N THR A 189 7.03 6.43 -20.75
CA THR A 189 8.46 6.56 -20.95
C THR A 189 9.14 7.16 -19.73
N LEU A 190 10.30 6.61 -19.38
CA LEU A 190 11.15 7.11 -18.31
C LEU A 190 12.56 7.28 -18.85
N ASN A 191 13.09 8.52 -18.81
CA ASN A 191 14.42 8.86 -19.34
C ASN A 191 14.63 8.45 -20.81
N GLY A 192 13.56 8.46 -21.63
CA GLY A 192 13.60 8.08 -23.04
C GLY A 192 13.46 6.58 -23.30
N GLU A 193 13.34 5.75 -22.27
CA GLU A 193 13.10 4.31 -22.39
C GLU A 193 11.61 3.99 -22.11
N SER A 194 11.09 3.01 -22.84
CA SER A 194 9.72 2.51 -22.59
C SER A 194 9.66 1.80 -21.25
N ILE A 195 8.57 2.05 -20.52
CA ILE A 195 8.17 1.30 -19.34
C ILE A 195 6.74 0.85 -19.53
N ASP A 196 6.53 -0.45 -19.52
CA ASP A 196 5.21 -1.08 -19.71
C ASP A 196 5.24 -2.44 -19.01
N ASN A 197 4.42 -2.64 -17.99
CA ASN A 197 4.31 -3.93 -17.30
C ASN A 197 3.01 -4.68 -17.65
N THR A 198 2.29 -4.25 -18.70
CA THR A 198 1.03 -4.88 -19.12
C THR A 198 1.24 -6.04 -20.10
N GLY A 199 2.43 -6.16 -20.68
CA GLY A 199 2.79 -7.20 -21.65
C GLY A 199 2.96 -8.60 -21.02
N ASP A 200 2.83 -9.63 -21.85
CA ASP A 200 2.92 -11.03 -21.40
C ASP A 200 4.29 -11.37 -20.80
N GLU A 201 5.35 -10.68 -21.21
CA GLU A 201 6.70 -10.81 -20.65
C GLU A 201 6.77 -10.46 -19.16
N PHE A 202 5.91 -9.55 -18.67
CA PHE A 202 5.77 -9.21 -17.26
C PHE A 202 4.66 -10.01 -16.59
N VAL A 203 3.52 -10.16 -17.28
CA VAL A 203 2.32 -10.77 -16.70
C VAL A 203 2.50 -12.26 -16.45
N LEU A 204 3.10 -13.02 -17.39
CA LEU A 204 3.21 -14.47 -17.20
C LEU A 204 4.10 -14.87 -16.02
N PRO A 205 5.32 -14.31 -15.84
CA PRO A 205 6.12 -14.58 -14.63
C PRO A 205 5.42 -14.13 -13.33
N TYR A 206 4.70 -13.01 -13.38
CA TYR A 206 3.90 -12.53 -12.26
C TYR A 206 2.80 -13.52 -11.85
N LEU A 207 2.10 -14.14 -12.82
CA LEU A 207 1.11 -15.18 -12.57
C LEU A 207 1.73 -16.42 -11.89
N GLU A 208 2.94 -16.81 -12.27
CA GLU A 208 3.65 -17.91 -11.60
C GLU A 208 4.01 -17.56 -10.15
N ALA A 209 4.41 -16.33 -9.89
CA ALA A 209 4.61 -15.86 -8.53
C ALA A 209 3.31 -15.87 -7.71
N LEU A 210 2.18 -15.42 -8.29
CA LEU A 210 0.88 -15.46 -7.63
C LEU A 210 0.45 -16.89 -7.27
N LYS A 211 0.73 -17.90 -8.11
CA LYS A 211 0.48 -19.30 -7.76
C LYS A 211 1.26 -19.77 -6.54
N ARG A 212 2.52 -19.32 -6.41
CA ARG A 212 3.37 -19.64 -5.25
C ARG A 212 2.87 -18.95 -3.98
N ILE A 213 2.58 -17.65 -4.08
CA ILE A 213 2.12 -16.82 -2.95
C ILE A 213 0.72 -17.26 -2.50
N ASN A 214 -0.13 -17.63 -3.45
CA ASN A 214 -1.53 -18.03 -3.23
C ASN A 214 -2.31 -17.02 -2.37
N PRO A 215 -2.35 -15.71 -2.74
CA PRO A 215 -3.07 -14.71 -1.97
C PRO A 215 -4.58 -14.96 -2.04
N HIS A 216 -5.34 -14.53 -1.01
CA HIS A 216 -6.79 -14.67 -1.08
C HIS A 216 -7.43 -13.71 -2.09
N GLN A 217 -6.75 -12.60 -2.40
CA GLN A 217 -7.20 -11.63 -3.39
C GLN A 217 -6.02 -10.92 -4.05
N VAL A 218 -6.22 -10.48 -5.30
CA VAL A 218 -5.35 -9.54 -6.00
C VAL A 218 -6.16 -8.28 -6.32
N MET A 219 -5.58 -7.11 -6.06
CA MET A 219 -6.11 -5.80 -6.43
C MET A 219 -5.23 -5.19 -7.49
N ILE A 220 -5.70 -5.13 -8.74
CA ILE A 220 -4.98 -4.44 -9.80
C ILE A 220 -5.55 -3.05 -10.04
N TYR A 221 -4.69 -2.10 -10.36
CA TYR A 221 -5.09 -0.73 -10.62
C TYR A 221 -4.12 -0.05 -11.57
N THR A 222 -4.50 1.12 -12.07
CA THR A 222 -3.66 1.98 -12.88
C THR A 222 -3.57 3.38 -12.29
N LEU A 223 -2.81 4.25 -12.91
CA LEU A 223 -2.67 5.66 -12.51
C LEU A 223 -4.05 6.33 -12.42
N ASP A 224 -4.26 7.13 -11.38
CA ASP A 224 -5.52 7.88 -11.20
C ASP A 224 -5.27 9.40 -11.14
N ARG A 225 -4.12 9.81 -10.64
CA ARG A 225 -3.74 11.20 -10.39
C ARG A 225 -2.42 11.56 -11.07
N GLU A 226 -2.08 12.85 -10.97
CA GLU A 226 -0.76 13.32 -11.41
C GLU A 226 0.36 12.61 -10.66
N THR A 227 1.43 12.30 -11.37
CA THR A 227 2.60 11.61 -10.89
C THR A 227 3.82 12.53 -10.90
N PRO A 228 4.82 12.30 -10.04
CA PRO A 228 6.06 13.10 -10.02
C PRO A 228 6.82 13.03 -11.34
N VAL A 229 6.75 11.91 -12.03
CA VAL A 229 7.33 11.73 -13.37
C VAL A 229 6.27 11.98 -14.44
N HIS A 230 6.61 12.79 -15.43
CA HIS A 230 5.78 13.02 -16.60
C HIS A 230 5.87 11.86 -17.59
N HIS A 231 4.92 11.79 -18.52
CA HIS A 231 4.88 10.77 -19.58
C HIS A 231 4.60 9.35 -19.08
N LEU A 232 4.04 9.22 -17.88
CA LEU A 232 3.41 7.98 -17.45
C LEU A 232 1.96 7.93 -17.95
N GLU A 233 1.54 6.78 -18.40
CA GLU A 233 0.24 6.55 -19.02
C GLU A 233 -0.52 5.44 -18.30
N LYS A 234 -1.84 5.56 -18.26
CA LYS A 234 -2.71 4.52 -17.74
C LYS A 234 -2.63 3.26 -18.58
N ALA A 235 -2.67 2.09 -17.95
CA ALA A 235 -3.12 0.89 -18.62
C ALA A 235 -4.60 1.07 -19.02
N SER A 236 -4.97 0.61 -20.20
CA SER A 236 -6.35 0.67 -20.66
C SER A 236 -7.25 -0.30 -19.86
N HIS A 237 -8.56 -0.04 -19.86
CA HIS A 237 -9.54 -0.95 -19.26
C HIS A 237 -9.43 -2.36 -19.84
N GLU A 238 -9.25 -2.47 -21.17
CA GLU A 238 -9.14 -3.76 -21.87
C GLU A 238 -7.88 -4.54 -21.43
N GLU A 239 -6.73 -3.85 -21.25
CA GLU A 239 -5.50 -4.46 -20.75
C GLU A 239 -5.69 -4.98 -19.33
N LEU A 240 -6.26 -4.14 -18.43
CA LEU A 240 -6.52 -4.54 -17.06
C LEU A 240 -7.51 -5.70 -16.96
N ASP A 241 -8.58 -5.70 -17.76
CA ASP A 241 -9.57 -6.78 -17.77
C ASP A 241 -8.93 -8.09 -18.23
N LYS A 242 -8.10 -8.09 -19.29
CA LYS A 242 -7.36 -9.27 -19.73
C LYS A 242 -6.42 -9.83 -18.65
N ILE A 243 -5.73 -8.95 -17.93
CA ILE A 243 -4.86 -9.35 -16.83
C ILE A 243 -5.70 -9.94 -15.67
N ALA A 244 -6.80 -9.26 -15.31
CA ALA A 244 -7.70 -9.75 -14.27
C ALA A 244 -8.28 -11.12 -14.60
N ASP A 245 -8.66 -11.36 -15.85
CA ASP A 245 -9.18 -12.66 -16.28
C ASP A 245 -8.12 -13.77 -16.20
N LYS A 246 -6.86 -13.46 -16.54
CA LYS A 246 -5.74 -14.40 -16.34
C LYS A 246 -5.56 -14.73 -14.84
N ILE A 247 -5.61 -13.72 -13.95
CA ILE A 247 -5.51 -13.93 -12.50
C ILE A 247 -6.69 -14.78 -11.99
N ARG A 248 -7.92 -14.46 -12.40
CA ARG A 248 -9.13 -15.22 -12.02
C ARG A 248 -9.08 -16.67 -12.51
N SER A 249 -8.44 -16.91 -13.66
CA SER A 249 -8.25 -18.28 -14.18
C SER A 249 -7.38 -19.16 -13.27
N LEU A 250 -6.60 -18.57 -12.35
CA LEU A 250 -5.86 -19.28 -11.32
C LEU A 250 -6.71 -19.64 -10.09
N GLY A 251 -7.98 -19.22 -10.07
CA GLY A 251 -8.85 -19.39 -8.91
C GLY A 251 -8.67 -18.31 -7.83
N ILE A 252 -7.95 -17.21 -8.14
CA ILE A 252 -7.69 -16.09 -7.23
C ILE A 252 -8.70 -14.97 -7.51
N GLU A 253 -9.34 -14.45 -6.46
CA GLU A 253 -10.21 -13.27 -6.60
C GLU A 253 -9.39 -12.08 -7.11
N CYS A 254 -9.92 -11.35 -8.12
CA CYS A 254 -9.26 -10.17 -8.66
C CYS A 254 -10.24 -9.01 -8.79
N SER A 255 -9.93 -7.90 -8.12
CA SER A 255 -10.63 -6.62 -8.28
C SER A 255 -9.81 -5.66 -9.14
N VAL A 256 -10.49 -4.85 -9.94
CA VAL A 256 -9.89 -3.88 -10.85
C VAL A 256 -10.32 -2.46 -10.47
N SER A 257 -9.37 -1.52 -10.51
CA SER A 257 -9.62 -0.08 -10.36
C SER A 257 -9.00 0.67 -11.54
N TYR A 258 -9.85 1.34 -12.33
CA TYR A 258 -9.46 2.07 -13.53
C TYR A 258 -9.11 3.54 -13.25
#